data_146200cfdca59512ae21db0f42728b09
#
_entry.id   146200cfdca59512ae21db0f42728b09
#
_cell.length_a   1.000
_cell.length_b   1.000
_cell.length_c   1.000
_cell.angle_alpha   90.00
_cell.angle_beta   90.00
_cell.angle_gamma   90.00
#
_symmetry.space_group_name_H-M   'P 1'
#
loop_
_entity.id
_entity.type
_entity.pdbx_description
1 polymer ?
#
loop_
_entity_poly.entity_id
_entity_poly.type
_entity_poly.pdbx_seq_one_letter_code
_entity_poly.pdbx_strand_id
1 'polypeptide(L)'
;MLKLILGGGMVEYHGKHFEFGKLQMSPAPSSPVPIYVGGHTGVALRRAARVGDGWSSAMMRFEELRKVIDRLAALRAEYGRSDVPFEIQAVCIDRFGLDGFRQQADIGVTDAIVVPWRFYGVGFDGDLAAKRDGIRRFAEEVIGKFPNA
;
A
#
# COMPACT_ATOMS: atom_id res chain seq x y z
N MET A 1 -5.11 15.45 11.47
CA MET A 1 -5.95 14.81 12.51
C MET A 1 -5.45 13.40 12.85
N LEU A 2 -5.54 12.37 11.98
CA LEU A 2 -5.11 10.99 12.34
C LEU A 2 -3.68 10.92 12.88
N LYS A 3 -2.70 11.50 12.19
CA LYS A 3 -1.30 11.52 12.67
C LYS A 3 -1.14 12.17 14.04
N LEU A 4 -1.98 13.17 14.36
CA LEU A 4 -1.98 13.83 15.66
C LEU A 4 -2.44 12.86 16.77
N ILE A 5 -3.56 12.18 16.55
CA ILE A 5 -4.12 11.20 17.50
C ILE A 5 -3.18 10.01 17.71
N LEU A 6 -2.63 9.48 16.60
CA LEU A 6 -1.72 8.34 16.62
C LEU A 6 -0.35 8.64 17.25
N GLY A 7 0.01 9.92 17.37
CA GLY A 7 1.25 10.33 18.03
C GLY A 7 1.26 10.15 19.54
N GLY A 8 0.13 9.82 20.16
CA GLY A 8 -0.03 9.70 21.61
C GLY A 8 -0.08 11.06 22.32
N GLY A 9 -0.30 11.01 23.63
CA GLY A 9 -0.47 12.22 24.42
C GLY A 9 -1.89 12.82 24.33
N MET A 10 -2.12 13.88 25.11
CA MET A 10 -3.39 14.61 25.10
C MET A 10 -3.42 15.56 23.90
N VAL A 11 -4.41 15.40 23.04
CA VAL A 11 -4.56 16.19 21.81
C VAL A 11 -5.98 16.77 21.70
N GLU A 12 -6.09 17.90 21.04
CA GLU A 12 -7.36 18.51 20.61
C GLU A 12 -7.22 18.99 19.18
N TYR A 13 -8.32 19.14 18.46
CA TYR A 13 -8.30 19.56 17.07
C TYR A 13 -9.53 20.40 16.72
N HIS A 14 -9.29 21.60 16.15
CA HIS A 14 -10.31 22.51 15.66
C HIS A 14 -10.04 22.79 14.17
N GLY A 15 -10.77 22.12 13.29
CA GLY A 15 -10.60 22.24 11.85
C GLY A 15 -11.93 22.49 11.12
N LYS A 16 -11.83 22.83 9.84
CA LYS A 16 -13.00 23.18 9.02
C LYS A 16 -14.07 22.08 8.93
N HIS A 17 -13.65 20.81 8.95
CA HIS A 17 -14.54 19.65 8.70
C HIS A 17 -14.67 18.70 9.89
N PHE A 18 -13.74 18.78 10.82
CA PHE A 18 -13.71 17.95 12.02
C PHE A 18 -13.26 18.80 13.20
N GLU A 19 -13.85 18.51 14.34
CA GLU A 19 -13.52 19.14 15.61
C GLU A 19 -13.63 18.10 16.72
N PHE A 20 -12.69 18.09 17.65
CA PHE A 20 -12.80 17.32 18.89
C PHE A 20 -12.03 18.01 20.02
N GLY A 21 -12.59 17.92 21.21
CA GLY A 21 -11.95 18.39 22.46
C GLY A 21 -10.82 17.47 22.88
N LYS A 22 -10.25 17.75 24.04
CA LYS A 22 -9.11 16.99 24.59
C LYS A 22 -9.41 15.50 24.68
N LEU A 23 -8.60 14.70 23.99
CA LEU A 23 -8.63 13.23 24.04
C LEU A 23 -7.21 12.67 23.96
N GLN A 24 -7.07 11.44 24.42
CA GLN A 24 -5.81 10.67 24.32
C GLN A 24 -6.12 9.27 23.82
N MET A 25 -5.33 8.80 22.85
CA MET A 25 -5.34 7.38 22.47
C MET A 25 -4.45 6.59 23.45
N SER A 26 -5.02 5.55 24.06
CA SER A 26 -4.29 4.66 24.97
C SER A 26 -4.72 3.20 24.74
N PRO A 27 -3.78 2.25 24.51
CA PRO A 27 -2.36 2.52 24.25
C PRO A 27 -2.13 3.24 22.93
N ALA A 28 -1.16 4.12 22.87
CA ALA A 28 -0.69 4.71 21.61
C ALA A 28 0.26 3.74 20.88
N PRO A 29 0.38 3.81 19.55
CA PRO A 29 1.39 3.07 18.80
C PRO A 29 2.81 3.37 19.30
N SER A 30 3.64 2.34 19.41
CA SER A 30 5.05 2.46 19.84
C SER A 30 5.96 3.08 18.77
N SER A 31 5.49 3.14 17.53
CA SER A 31 6.18 3.74 16.39
C SER A 31 5.17 4.47 15.49
N PRO A 32 5.61 5.42 14.66
CA PRO A 32 4.72 6.09 13.71
C PRO A 32 3.97 5.11 12.81
N VAL A 33 2.65 5.26 12.72
CA VAL A 33 1.81 4.44 11.84
C VAL A 33 1.75 5.10 10.47
N PRO A 34 2.20 4.42 9.39
CA PRO A 34 2.10 4.97 8.04
C PRO A 34 0.64 5.03 7.59
N ILE A 35 0.30 6.10 6.89
CA ILE A 35 -1.05 6.32 6.37
C ILE A 35 -1.02 6.23 4.84
N TYR A 36 -1.58 5.15 4.30
CA TYR A 36 -1.74 4.99 2.86
C TYR A 36 -3.08 5.57 2.39
N VAL A 37 -3.05 6.26 1.28
CA VAL A 37 -4.23 6.88 0.70
C VAL A 37 -4.68 6.08 -0.51
N GLY A 38 -5.90 5.56 -0.48
CA GLY A 38 -6.50 4.85 -1.61
C GLY A 38 -7.17 5.79 -2.61
N GLY A 39 -7.46 5.25 -3.80
CA GLY A 39 -8.24 5.89 -4.85
C GLY A 39 -7.41 6.32 -6.07
N HIS A 40 -8.08 6.34 -7.24
CA HIS A 40 -7.46 6.52 -8.56
C HIS A 40 -7.78 7.88 -9.20
N THR A 41 -8.65 8.68 -8.57
CA THR A 41 -8.99 10.01 -9.10
C THR A 41 -7.85 10.99 -8.89
N GLY A 42 -7.75 12.01 -9.74
CA GLY A 42 -6.72 13.03 -9.59
C GLY A 42 -6.72 13.72 -8.22
N VAL A 43 -7.89 13.82 -7.56
CA VAL A 43 -8.00 14.36 -6.19
C VAL A 43 -7.37 13.40 -5.18
N ALA A 44 -7.63 12.08 -5.31
CA ALA A 44 -7.05 11.07 -4.42
C ALA A 44 -5.53 10.99 -4.58
N LEU A 45 -5.02 11.00 -5.83
CA LEU A 45 -3.58 10.98 -6.10
C LEU A 45 -2.87 12.23 -5.56
N ARG A 46 -3.45 13.42 -5.74
CA ARG A 46 -2.90 14.65 -5.11
C ARG A 46 -2.87 14.57 -3.59
N ARG A 47 -3.90 13.97 -2.97
CA ARG A 47 -3.94 13.78 -1.51
C ARG A 47 -2.86 12.80 -1.06
N ALA A 48 -2.71 11.64 -1.74
CA ALA A 48 -1.65 10.68 -1.47
C ALA A 48 -0.27 11.34 -1.55
N ALA A 49 0.02 12.02 -2.66
CA ALA A 49 1.29 12.70 -2.88
C ALA A 49 1.61 13.77 -1.85
N ARG A 50 0.59 14.54 -1.41
CA ARG A 50 0.77 15.68 -0.51
C ARG A 50 0.93 15.29 0.95
N VAL A 51 0.15 14.31 1.46
CA VAL A 51 0.07 14.01 2.89
C VAL A 51 0.18 12.53 3.25
N GLY A 52 0.14 11.62 2.28
CA GLY A 52 0.27 10.18 2.49
C GLY A 52 1.72 9.76 2.76
N ASP A 53 1.85 8.64 3.43
CA ASP A 53 3.11 7.90 3.56
C ASP A 53 3.19 6.80 2.49
N GLY A 54 2.09 6.55 1.79
CA GLY A 54 1.98 5.65 0.67
C GLY A 54 0.64 5.81 -0.06
N TRP A 55 0.52 5.05 -1.15
CA TRP A 55 -0.69 4.92 -1.93
C TRP A 55 -1.06 3.45 -2.11
N SER A 56 -2.36 3.13 -2.00
CA SER A 56 -2.87 1.78 -2.21
C SER A 56 -3.79 1.72 -3.42
N SER A 57 -3.50 0.83 -4.38
CA SER A 57 -4.35 0.60 -5.54
C SER A 57 -5.52 -0.33 -5.20
N ALA A 58 -6.61 -0.20 -5.99
CA ALA A 58 -7.48 -1.32 -6.26
C ALA A 58 -6.90 -2.18 -7.40
N MET A 59 -7.64 -3.19 -7.87
CA MET A 59 -7.24 -4.04 -8.99
C MET A 59 -6.96 -3.21 -10.25
N MET A 60 -5.73 -3.25 -10.76
CA MET A 60 -5.28 -2.52 -11.94
C MET A 60 -4.45 -3.41 -12.87
N ARG A 61 -4.49 -3.11 -14.16
CA ARG A 61 -3.54 -3.66 -15.12
C ARG A 61 -2.19 -2.97 -14.99
N PHE A 62 -1.13 -3.67 -15.32
CA PHE A 62 0.25 -3.20 -15.19
C PHE A 62 0.50 -1.83 -15.86
N GLU A 63 0.03 -1.66 -17.09
CA GLU A 63 0.23 -0.41 -17.82
C GLU A 63 -0.53 0.79 -17.21
N GLU A 64 -1.67 0.54 -16.58
CA GLU A 64 -2.42 1.57 -15.86
C GLU A 64 -1.72 1.91 -14.54
N LEU A 65 -1.26 0.87 -13.84
CA LEU A 65 -0.50 1.02 -12.59
C LEU A 65 0.76 1.86 -12.80
N ARG A 66 1.52 1.58 -13.85
CA ARG A 66 2.72 2.35 -14.22
C ARG A 66 2.39 3.84 -14.42
N LYS A 67 1.35 4.15 -15.20
CA LYS A 67 0.93 5.55 -15.43
C LYS A 67 0.53 6.27 -14.13
N VAL A 68 -0.12 5.56 -13.22
CA VAL A 68 -0.49 6.13 -11.91
C VAL A 68 0.74 6.37 -11.05
N ILE A 69 1.70 5.45 -11.03
CA ILE A 69 2.96 5.60 -10.30
C ILE A 69 3.76 6.79 -10.84
N ASP A 70 3.91 6.91 -12.16
CA ASP A 70 4.56 8.06 -12.80
C ASP A 70 3.87 9.38 -12.42
N ARG A 71 2.53 9.39 -12.40
CA ARG A 71 1.77 10.58 -11.98
C ARG A 71 1.97 10.91 -10.50
N LEU A 72 2.03 9.91 -9.63
CA LEU A 72 2.33 10.10 -8.21
C LEU A 72 3.73 10.68 -8.01
N ALA A 73 4.73 10.18 -8.73
CA ALA A 73 6.09 10.69 -8.67
C ALA A 73 6.14 12.18 -9.07
N ALA A 74 5.48 12.56 -10.18
CA ALA A 74 5.39 13.95 -10.62
C ALA A 74 4.70 14.84 -9.57
N LEU A 75 3.57 14.40 -9.01
CA LEU A 75 2.85 15.14 -7.98
C LEU A 75 3.68 15.29 -6.69
N ARG A 76 4.43 14.28 -6.32
CA ARG A 76 5.33 14.34 -5.14
C ARG A 76 6.45 15.35 -5.35
N ALA A 77 6.99 15.43 -6.56
CA ALA A 77 7.96 16.46 -6.93
C ALA A 77 7.35 17.87 -6.85
N GLU A 78 6.13 18.07 -7.37
CA GLU A 78 5.38 19.33 -7.24
C GLU A 78 5.21 19.78 -5.76
N TYR A 79 5.06 18.81 -4.84
CA TYR A 79 4.92 19.08 -3.40
C TYR A 79 6.26 19.05 -2.62
N GLY A 80 7.41 18.97 -3.28
CA GLY A 80 8.72 18.94 -2.65
C GLY A 80 8.94 17.71 -1.77
N ARG A 81 8.37 16.55 -2.16
CA ARG A 81 8.40 15.30 -1.38
C ARG A 81 9.09 14.15 -2.11
N SER A 82 9.90 14.41 -3.11
CA SER A 82 10.60 13.35 -3.86
C SER A 82 11.48 12.49 -2.96
N ASP A 83 12.17 13.09 -2.00
CA ASP A 83 13.13 12.41 -1.12
C ASP A 83 12.48 11.81 0.15
N VAL A 84 11.18 12.02 0.34
CA VAL A 84 10.46 11.41 1.48
C VAL A 84 10.09 9.97 1.12
N PRO A 85 10.33 8.96 1.97
CA PRO A 85 9.88 7.60 1.72
C PRO A 85 8.38 7.54 1.37
N PHE A 86 8.03 6.67 0.44
CA PHE A 86 6.65 6.53 -0.02
C PHE A 86 6.40 5.12 -0.54
N GLU A 87 5.44 4.44 0.07
CA GLU A 87 5.10 3.07 -0.28
C GLU A 87 4.05 3.03 -1.41
N ILE A 88 4.22 2.08 -2.32
CA ILE A 88 3.25 1.77 -3.37
C ILE A 88 2.72 0.37 -3.15
N GLN A 89 1.53 0.28 -2.58
CA GLN A 89 0.85 -0.97 -2.36
C GLN A 89 -0.10 -1.27 -3.53
N ALA A 90 0.10 -2.39 -4.23
CA ALA A 90 -0.61 -2.66 -5.47
C ALA A 90 -1.28 -4.04 -5.56
N VAL A 91 -2.48 -4.06 -6.16
CA VAL A 91 -3.14 -5.27 -6.68
C VAL A 91 -3.05 -5.24 -8.19
N CYS A 92 -1.98 -5.82 -8.76
CA CYS A 92 -1.83 -5.97 -10.21
C CYS A 92 -2.52 -7.25 -10.69
N ILE A 93 -3.29 -7.18 -11.79
CA ILE A 93 -4.17 -8.28 -12.23
C ILE A 93 -3.70 -9.00 -13.49
N ASP A 94 -2.56 -8.63 -14.07
CA ASP A 94 -2.07 -9.17 -15.33
C ASP A 94 -0.54 -9.38 -15.36
N ARG A 95 0.13 -9.30 -14.21
CA ARG A 95 1.54 -9.63 -14.04
C ARG A 95 1.72 -10.46 -12.77
N PHE A 96 1.98 -11.76 -12.98
CA PHE A 96 2.05 -12.76 -11.92
C PHE A 96 3.35 -13.55 -11.99
N GLY A 97 3.56 -14.39 -10.96
CA GLY A 97 4.78 -15.16 -10.83
C GLY A 97 6.00 -14.29 -10.54
N LEU A 98 7.16 -14.90 -10.39
CA LEU A 98 8.39 -14.22 -10.00
C LEU A 98 8.74 -13.05 -10.94
N ASP A 99 8.66 -13.26 -12.25
CA ASP A 99 9.01 -12.22 -13.23
C ASP A 99 7.97 -11.10 -13.28
N GLY A 100 6.68 -11.42 -13.09
CA GLY A 100 5.63 -10.41 -13.01
C GLY A 100 5.79 -9.52 -11.78
N PHE A 101 6.19 -10.06 -10.63
CA PHE A 101 6.47 -9.28 -9.43
C PHE A 101 7.76 -8.47 -9.55
N ARG A 102 8.78 -8.97 -10.25
CA ARG A 102 9.98 -8.19 -10.57
C ARG A 102 9.63 -6.98 -11.43
N GLN A 103 8.82 -7.16 -12.49
CA GLN A 103 8.34 -6.05 -13.30
C GLN A 103 7.55 -5.02 -12.47
N GLN A 104 6.73 -5.47 -11.52
CA GLN A 104 6.03 -4.56 -10.61
C GLN A 104 7.01 -3.77 -9.72
N ALA A 105 8.04 -4.42 -9.18
CA ALA A 105 9.08 -3.76 -8.40
C ALA A 105 9.87 -2.73 -9.25
N ASP A 106 10.20 -3.07 -10.50
CA ASP A 106 10.92 -2.21 -11.43
C ASP A 106 10.19 -0.88 -11.71
N ILE A 107 8.86 -0.86 -11.67
CA ILE A 107 8.06 0.36 -11.81
C ILE A 107 7.80 1.07 -10.47
N GLY A 108 8.32 0.57 -9.36
CA GLY A 108 8.24 1.21 -8.05
C GLY A 108 7.14 0.67 -7.12
N VAL A 109 6.55 -0.50 -7.39
CA VAL A 109 5.69 -1.19 -6.41
C VAL A 109 6.57 -1.70 -5.26
N THR A 110 6.24 -1.29 -4.04
CA THR A 110 6.96 -1.69 -2.83
C THR A 110 6.28 -2.83 -2.09
N ASP A 111 4.97 -2.99 -2.27
CA ASP A 111 4.15 -3.99 -1.61
C ASP A 111 3.07 -4.54 -2.56
N ALA A 112 3.20 -5.80 -2.95
CA ALA A 112 2.23 -6.49 -3.80
C ALA A 112 1.17 -7.20 -2.96
N ILE A 113 -0.08 -6.76 -3.06
CA ILE A 113 -1.22 -7.43 -2.41
C ILE A 113 -1.65 -8.62 -3.28
N VAL A 114 -1.58 -9.80 -2.72
CA VAL A 114 -1.89 -11.05 -3.43
C VAL A 114 -2.73 -12.00 -2.59
N VAL A 115 -3.37 -12.94 -3.29
CA VAL A 115 -4.03 -14.10 -2.70
C VAL A 115 -3.27 -15.35 -3.17
N PRO A 116 -2.25 -15.81 -2.43
CA PRO A 116 -1.25 -16.77 -2.92
C PRO A 116 -1.83 -18.06 -3.48
N TRP A 117 -2.78 -18.68 -2.82
CA TRP A 117 -3.39 -19.94 -3.24
C TRP A 117 -4.13 -19.85 -4.58
N ARG A 118 -4.56 -18.64 -4.99
CA ARG A 118 -5.22 -18.43 -6.28
C ARG A 118 -4.31 -18.73 -7.47
N PHE A 119 -3.02 -18.53 -7.31
CA PHE A 119 -2.02 -18.85 -8.37
C PHE A 119 -1.90 -20.37 -8.62
N TYR A 120 -2.39 -21.18 -7.70
CA TYR A 120 -2.38 -22.65 -7.77
C TYR A 120 -3.77 -23.25 -7.98
N GLY A 121 -4.72 -22.46 -8.47
CA GLY A 121 -6.06 -22.94 -8.84
C GLY A 121 -7.04 -23.15 -7.68
N VAL A 122 -6.66 -22.78 -6.44
CA VAL A 122 -7.52 -22.95 -5.27
C VAL A 122 -8.53 -21.79 -5.19
N GLY A 123 -9.84 -22.11 -5.11
CA GLY A 123 -10.92 -21.13 -4.97
C GLY A 123 -10.96 -20.47 -3.60
N PHE A 124 -11.78 -19.42 -3.47
CA PHE A 124 -12.05 -18.81 -2.14
C PHE A 124 -12.80 -19.79 -1.22
N ASP A 125 -13.56 -20.71 -1.80
CA ASP A 125 -14.30 -21.80 -1.15
C ASP A 125 -13.45 -23.09 -0.97
N GLY A 126 -12.21 -23.11 -1.48
CA GLY A 126 -11.29 -24.22 -1.33
C GLY A 126 -10.98 -24.56 0.12
N ASP A 127 -10.64 -25.81 0.39
CA ASP A 127 -10.34 -26.26 1.76
C ASP A 127 -9.08 -25.61 2.34
N LEU A 128 -8.95 -25.65 3.66
CA LEU A 128 -7.86 -24.99 4.38
C LEU A 128 -6.50 -25.60 4.06
N ALA A 129 -6.43 -26.92 3.84
CA ALA A 129 -5.18 -27.61 3.54
C ALA A 129 -4.62 -27.15 2.18
N ALA A 130 -5.46 -27.10 1.15
CA ALA A 130 -5.09 -26.61 -0.18
C ALA A 130 -4.67 -25.14 -0.15
N LYS A 131 -5.34 -24.28 0.63
CA LYS A 131 -4.95 -22.87 0.81
C LYS A 131 -3.59 -22.75 1.47
N ARG A 132 -3.33 -23.51 2.53
CA ARG A 132 -2.04 -23.53 3.24
C ARG A 132 -0.92 -24.02 2.34
N ASP A 133 -1.16 -25.05 1.54
CA ASP A 133 -0.19 -25.53 0.57
C ASP A 133 0.13 -24.47 -0.49
N GLY A 134 -0.89 -23.80 -1.03
CA GLY A 134 -0.71 -22.69 -1.97
C GLY A 134 0.11 -21.54 -1.38
N ILE A 135 -0.09 -21.18 -0.10
CA ILE A 135 0.74 -20.17 0.59
C ILE A 135 2.20 -20.63 0.69
N ARG A 136 2.44 -21.90 1.09
CA ARG A 136 3.79 -22.45 1.22
C ARG A 136 4.52 -22.44 -0.13
N ARG A 137 3.88 -22.93 -1.17
CA ARG A 137 4.43 -22.94 -2.54
C ARG A 137 4.77 -21.52 -3.02
N PHE A 138 3.89 -20.56 -2.77
CA PHE A 138 4.14 -19.16 -3.10
C PHE A 138 5.36 -18.59 -2.36
N ALA A 139 5.51 -18.94 -1.09
CA ALA A 139 6.68 -18.54 -0.32
C ALA A 139 7.98 -19.10 -0.90
N GLU A 140 8.00 -20.37 -1.30
CA GLU A 140 9.16 -21.04 -1.88
C GLU A 140 9.47 -20.59 -3.31
N GLU A 141 8.44 -20.47 -4.16
CA GLU A 141 8.59 -20.19 -5.59
C GLU A 141 8.76 -18.70 -5.91
N VAL A 142 8.25 -17.81 -5.05
CA VAL A 142 8.25 -16.37 -5.29
C VAL A 142 9.02 -15.63 -4.19
N ILE A 143 8.57 -15.66 -2.94
CA ILE A 143 9.16 -14.84 -1.88
C ILE A 143 10.63 -15.22 -1.65
N GLY A 144 10.93 -16.52 -1.53
CA GLY A 144 12.29 -17.01 -1.30
C GLY A 144 13.28 -16.75 -2.45
N LYS A 145 12.79 -16.34 -3.62
CA LYS A 145 13.60 -15.99 -4.80
C LYS A 145 13.63 -14.48 -5.07
N PHE A 146 12.90 -13.70 -4.30
CA PHE A 146 13.00 -12.25 -4.36
C PHE A 146 14.27 -11.80 -3.64
N PRO A 147 15.06 -10.91 -4.23
CA PRO A 147 16.21 -10.36 -3.50
C PRO A 147 15.69 -9.66 -2.23
N ASN A 148 16.31 -9.96 -1.10
CA ASN A 148 16.01 -9.25 0.14
C ASN A 148 16.24 -7.76 -0.11
N ALA A 149 15.18 -6.97 0.00
CA ALA A 149 15.25 -5.52 -0.04
C ALA A 149 15.88 -5.00 1.25
#